data_ac16ba91cf977ddba1f14825bb4018fd
#
_entry.id   ac16ba91cf977ddba1f14825bb4018fd
#
_cell.length_a   1.000
_cell.length_b   1.000
_cell.length_c   1.000
_cell.angle_alpha   90.00
_cell.angle_beta   90.00
_cell.angle_gamma   90.00
#
_symmetry.space_group_name_H-M   'P 1'
#
loop_
_entity.id
_entity.type
_entity.pdbx_description
1 polymer ?
#
loop_
_entity_poly.entity_id
_entity_poly.type
_entity_poly.pdbx_seq_one_letter_code
_entity_poly.pdbx_strand_id
1 'polypeptide(L)' 'MNKYQENKEKARQEAIEWQRDFEKQNYSWGDLAIWEQHFYNKGKRYGLLKEFKENCII' A
#
# COMPACT_ATOMS: atom_id res chain seq x y z
N MET A 1 -19.89 13.63 2.67
CA MET A 1 -18.93 12.55 2.48
C MET A 1 -17.54 12.96 2.95
N ASN A 2 -16.88 12.09 3.67
CA ASN A 2 -15.57 12.39 4.24
C ASN A 2 -14.46 12.03 3.26
N LYS A 3 -13.74 13.03 2.76
CA LYS A 3 -12.62 12.81 1.83
C LYS A 3 -11.54 11.90 2.41
N TYR A 4 -11.33 11.99 3.71
CA TYR A 4 -10.36 11.13 4.37
C TYR A 4 -10.72 9.65 4.21
N GLN A 5 -12.00 9.31 4.42
CA GLN A 5 -12.47 7.93 4.29
C GLN A 5 -12.35 7.44 2.85
N GLU A 6 -12.67 8.28 1.87
CA GLU A 6 -12.52 7.94 0.47
C GLU A 6 -11.06 7.66 0.12
N ASN A 7 -10.17 8.54 0.56
CA ASN A 7 -8.74 8.39 0.30
C ASN A 7 -8.16 7.17 1.01
N LYS A 8 -8.65 6.87 2.21
CA LYS A 8 -8.26 5.69 2.96
C LYS A 8 -8.63 4.41 2.18
N GLU A 9 -9.86 4.36 1.66
CA GLU A 9 -10.29 3.21 0.87
C GLU A 9 -9.50 3.07 -0.42
N LYS A 10 -9.19 4.19 -1.09
CA LYS A 10 -8.36 4.17 -2.29
C LYS A 10 -6.97 3.64 -2.00
N ALA A 11 -6.37 4.05 -0.87
CA ALA A 11 -5.06 3.57 -0.49
C ALA A 11 -5.09 2.07 -0.19
N ARG A 12 -6.14 1.60 0.46
CA ARG A 12 -6.31 0.17 0.74
C ARG A 12 -6.46 -0.62 -0.55
N GLN A 13 -7.28 -0.15 -1.47
CA GLN A 13 -7.47 -0.82 -2.75
C GLN A 13 -6.19 -0.85 -3.59
N GLU A 14 -5.46 0.24 -3.59
CA GLU A 14 -4.18 0.31 -4.29
C GLU A 14 -3.21 -0.75 -3.77
N ALA A 15 -3.14 -0.89 -2.45
CA ALA A 15 -2.25 -1.88 -1.83
C ALA A 15 -2.69 -3.31 -2.17
N ILE A 16 -3.98 -3.57 -2.16
CA ILE A 16 -4.52 -4.89 -2.49
C ILE A 16 -4.22 -5.24 -3.96
N GLU A 17 -4.44 -4.29 -4.86
CA GLU A 17 -4.16 -4.49 -6.29
C GLU A 17 -2.68 -4.69 -6.54
N TRP A 18 -1.83 -3.90 -5.88
CA TRP A 18 -0.38 -4.05 -5.98
C TRP A 18 0.07 -5.44 -5.54
N GLN A 19 -0.46 -5.91 -4.41
CA GLN A 19 -0.10 -7.21 -3.87
C GLN A 19 -0.57 -8.35 -4.79
N ARG A 20 -1.76 -8.19 -5.38
CA ARG A 20 -2.30 -9.19 -6.32
C ARG A 20 -1.42 -9.33 -7.55
N ASP A 21 -0.91 -8.21 -8.06
CA ASP A 21 -0.11 -8.20 -9.28
C ASP A 21 1.38 -8.37 -9.02
N PHE A 22 1.77 -8.49 -7.76
CA PHE A 22 3.18 -8.57 -7.38
C PHE A 22 3.90 -9.72 -8.08
N GLU A 23 3.27 -10.89 -8.12
CA GLU A 23 3.87 -12.07 -8.73
C GLU A 23 3.98 -11.98 -10.25
N LYS A 24 3.14 -11.16 -10.87
CA LYS A 24 3.11 -11.01 -12.31
C LYS A 24 4.13 -10.01 -12.82
N GLN A 25 4.67 -9.18 -11.95
CA GLN A 25 5.62 -8.16 -12.32
C GLN A 25 6.96 -8.42 -11.66
N ASN A 26 8.01 -8.27 -12.45
CA ASN A 26 9.37 -8.46 -11.93
C ASN A 26 9.89 -7.13 -11.40
N TYR A 27 9.66 -6.90 -10.12
CA TYR A 27 10.17 -5.70 -9.46
C TYR A 27 11.62 -5.89 -9.08
N SER A 28 12.45 -4.88 -9.36
CA SER A 28 13.82 -4.86 -8.86
C SER A 28 13.82 -4.49 -7.38
N TRP A 29 14.95 -4.69 -6.70
CA TRP A 29 15.06 -4.30 -5.30
C TRP A 29 14.80 -2.82 -5.10
N GLY A 30 15.26 -1.98 -6.07
CA GLY A 30 14.99 -0.55 -6.03
C GLY A 30 13.50 -0.24 -6.14
N ASP A 31 12.80 -0.95 -7.01
CA ASP A 31 11.35 -0.78 -7.17
C ASP A 31 10.62 -1.16 -5.90
N LEU A 32 11.02 -2.27 -5.28
CA LEU A 32 10.40 -2.71 -4.03
C LEU A 32 10.60 -1.69 -2.91
N ALA A 33 11.77 -1.08 -2.84
CA ALA A 33 12.04 -0.06 -1.83
C ALA A 33 11.15 1.17 -2.03
N ILE A 34 10.93 1.58 -3.28
CA ILE A 34 10.07 2.70 -3.62
C ILE A 34 8.62 2.41 -3.23
N TRP A 35 8.12 1.20 -3.56
CA TRP A 35 6.77 0.81 -3.22
C TRP A 35 6.57 0.68 -1.71
N GLU A 36 7.55 0.12 -1.00
CA GLU A 36 7.49 0.01 0.45
C GLU A 36 7.37 1.40 1.09
N GLN A 37 8.19 2.35 0.64
CA GLN A 37 8.14 3.72 1.15
C GLN A 37 6.80 4.37 0.84
N HIS A 38 6.28 4.14 -0.37
CA HIS A 38 4.99 4.67 -0.79
C HIS A 38 3.86 4.19 0.13
N PHE A 39 3.79 2.88 0.38
CA PHE A 39 2.74 2.32 1.23
C PHE A 39 2.96 2.66 2.70
N TYR A 40 4.20 2.77 3.14
CA TYR A 40 4.49 3.23 4.50
C TYR A 40 3.92 4.62 4.72
N ASN A 41 4.19 5.54 3.80
CA ASN A 41 3.68 6.90 3.90
C ASN A 41 2.15 6.95 3.86
N LYS A 42 1.54 6.19 2.97
CA LYS A 42 0.08 6.09 2.88
C LYS A 42 -0.52 5.49 4.15
N GLY A 43 0.09 4.43 4.65
CA GLY A 43 -0.37 3.78 5.88
C GLY A 43 -0.30 4.72 7.08
N LYS A 44 0.78 5.47 7.18
CA LYS A 44 0.96 6.45 8.25
C LYS A 44 -0.08 7.56 8.15
N ARG A 45 -0.34 8.03 6.94
CA ARG A 45 -1.28 9.12 6.70
C ARG A 45 -2.73 8.73 7.02
N TYR A 46 -3.12 7.50 6.68
CA TYR A 46 -4.51 7.06 6.80
C TYR A 46 -4.74 6.04 7.90
N GLY A 47 -3.74 5.80 8.73
CA GLY A 47 -3.87 4.86 9.84
C GLY A 47 -3.98 3.41 9.40
N LEU A 48 -3.32 3.06 8.29
CA LEU A 48 -3.36 1.71 7.74
C LEU A 48 -2.08 0.91 7.98
N LEU A 49 -1.11 1.46 8.72
CA LEU A 49 0.17 0.79 8.93
C LEU A 49 0.03 -0.61 9.49
N LYS A 50 -0.80 -0.77 10.51
CA LYS A 50 -1.01 -2.07 11.13
C LYS A 50 -1.61 -3.06 10.13
N GLU A 51 -2.62 -2.62 9.39
CA GLU A 51 -3.27 -3.43 8.38
C GLU A 51 -2.28 -3.84 7.28
N PHE A 52 -1.46 -2.91 6.82
CA PHE A 52 -0.47 -3.18 5.79
C PHE A 52 0.59 -4.17 6.27
N LYS A 53 1.00 -4.08 7.53
CA LYS A 53 1.94 -5.03 8.12
C LYS A 53 1.33 -6.42 8.23
N GLU A 54 0.07 -6.51 8.66
CA GLU A 54 -0.63 -7.77 8.80
C GLU A 54 -0.82 -8.47 7.45
N ASN A 55 -0.94 -7.70 6.38
CA ASN A 55 -1.11 -8.24 5.03
C ASN A 55 0.20 -8.35 4.25
N CYS A 56 1.32 -8.17 4.92
CA CYS A 56 2.65 -8.28 4.32
C CYS A 56 2.90 -7.30 3.19
N ILE A 57 2.27 -6.13 3.23
CA ILE A 57 2.47 -5.09 2.24
C ILE A 57 3.73 -4.29 2.55
N ILE A 58 4.01 -4.11 3.82
CA ILE A 58 5.24 -3.46 4.26
C ILE A 58 5.92 -4.27 5.34
#